data_1247b790d6cc325a0f2b89a02ad95851
#
_entry.id   1247b790d6cc325a0f2b89a02ad95851
#
_cell.length_a   1.000
_cell.length_b   1.000
_cell.length_c   1.000
_cell.angle_alpha   90.00
_cell.angle_beta   90.00
_cell.angle_gamma   90.00
#
_symmetry.space_group_name_H-M   'P 1'
#
loop_
_entity.id
_entity.type
_entity.pdbx_description
1 polymer ?
#
loop_
_entity_poly.entity_id
_entity_poly.type
_entity_poly.pdbx_seq_one_letter_code
_entity_poly.pdbx_strand_id
1 'polypeptide(L)'
;SFSGTENVSGNVQYAYYPYDEANNGKPATELAGAVTAEQTMGQNIPADYKYGKMISLTEEGGYKFKFHNMFSLVRFKIDATETEFDGKTLESVTLTVTRSGAAVPVTGDFTFSAVDGTYTLGTTANELKTVWNQSFDGELSSFATVFPTILKGDQMTFDVRTTDKKMTFTVTSKVDFQPEMY
;
A
#
# COMPACT_ATOMS: atom_id res chain seq x y z
N SER A 1 13.55 -13.06 -0.94
CA SER A 1 13.35 -14.01 -2.04
C SER A 1 12.05 -14.76 -1.84
N PHE A 2 11.24 -14.86 -2.87
CA PHE A 2 10.05 -15.68 -2.88
C PHE A 2 10.44 -17.05 -3.43
N SER A 3 10.16 -18.12 -2.70
CA SER A 3 10.30 -19.49 -3.18
C SER A 3 8.93 -20.13 -3.21
N GLY A 4 8.47 -20.52 -4.38
CA GLY A 4 7.27 -21.32 -4.56
C GLY A 4 7.65 -22.59 -5.34
N THR A 5 7.11 -23.73 -4.93
CA THR A 5 7.28 -25.00 -5.62
C THR A 5 5.98 -25.36 -6.34
N GLU A 6 5.61 -24.62 -7.36
CA GLU A 6 4.57 -25.08 -8.27
C GLU A 6 5.20 -25.59 -9.57
N ASN A 7 4.73 -26.76 -10.04
CA ASN A 7 5.07 -27.28 -11.35
C ASN A 7 4.39 -26.40 -12.40
N VAL A 8 5.11 -25.40 -12.89
CA VAL A 8 4.63 -24.53 -13.96
C VAL A 8 4.96 -25.20 -15.28
N SER A 9 3.94 -25.76 -15.96
CA SER A 9 4.08 -26.26 -17.31
C SER A 9 3.86 -25.12 -18.30
N GLY A 10 4.86 -24.78 -19.10
CA GLY A 10 4.78 -23.76 -20.15
C GLY A 10 5.77 -22.60 -19.96
N ASN A 11 5.73 -21.64 -20.87
CA ASN A 11 6.55 -20.43 -20.79
C ASN A 11 5.92 -19.42 -19.80
N VAL A 12 6.36 -19.44 -18.53
CA VAL A 12 5.98 -18.42 -17.55
C VAL A 12 6.73 -17.14 -17.89
N GLN A 13 5.97 -16.13 -18.33
CA GLN A 13 6.55 -14.84 -18.71
C GLN A 13 6.33 -13.74 -17.66
N TYR A 14 5.33 -13.92 -16.80
CA TYR A 14 4.86 -12.89 -15.86
C TYR A 14 4.59 -13.50 -14.48
N ALA A 15 4.75 -12.69 -13.46
CA ALA A 15 4.40 -13.02 -12.08
C ALA A 15 3.78 -11.80 -11.41
N TYR A 16 2.99 -12.03 -10.37
CA TYR A 16 2.44 -10.95 -9.54
C TYR A 16 2.44 -11.35 -8.06
N TYR A 17 2.35 -10.37 -7.21
CA TYR A 17 2.26 -10.53 -5.76
C TYR A 17 1.32 -9.43 -5.20
N PRO A 18 0.51 -9.70 -4.16
CA PRO A 18 0.30 -11.00 -3.52
C PRO A 18 -0.51 -11.97 -4.39
N TYR A 19 -0.38 -13.26 -4.12
CA TYR A 19 -1.24 -14.26 -4.74
C TYR A 19 -2.69 -14.08 -4.24
N ASP A 20 -3.63 -14.13 -5.17
CA ASP A 20 -5.06 -14.12 -4.88
C ASP A 20 -5.75 -15.22 -5.70
N GLU A 21 -6.41 -16.14 -4.99
CA GLU A 21 -7.13 -17.26 -5.60
C GLU A 21 -8.24 -16.79 -6.56
N ALA A 22 -8.84 -15.64 -6.30
CA ALA A 22 -9.86 -15.03 -7.18
C ALA A 22 -9.33 -14.69 -8.59
N ASN A 23 -8.03 -14.70 -8.78
CA ASN A 23 -7.37 -14.48 -10.07
C ASN A 23 -7.04 -15.78 -10.83
N ASN A 24 -7.35 -16.95 -10.26
CA ASN A 24 -7.10 -18.22 -10.94
C ASN A 24 -7.92 -18.31 -12.23
N GLY A 25 -7.24 -18.64 -13.33
CA GLY A 25 -7.85 -18.78 -14.65
C GLY A 25 -8.10 -17.44 -15.37
N LYS A 26 -7.81 -16.29 -14.76
CA LYS A 26 -7.90 -15.01 -15.45
C LYS A 26 -6.67 -14.75 -16.35
N PRO A 27 -6.86 -14.00 -17.46
CA PRO A 27 -5.74 -13.51 -18.25
C PRO A 27 -4.80 -12.65 -17.40
N ALA A 28 -3.49 -12.70 -17.66
CA ALA A 28 -2.49 -11.89 -16.96
C ALA A 28 -2.71 -10.37 -17.09
N THR A 29 -3.56 -9.94 -18.02
CA THR A 29 -3.96 -8.54 -18.27
C THR A 29 -5.23 -8.11 -17.54
N GLU A 30 -5.91 -9.03 -16.81
CA GLU A 30 -7.23 -8.79 -16.22
C GLU A 30 -7.32 -9.27 -14.77
N LEU A 31 -6.24 -9.12 -14.04
CA LEU A 31 -6.17 -9.51 -12.64
C LEU A 31 -6.87 -8.47 -11.77
N ALA A 32 -7.45 -8.89 -10.65
CA ALA A 32 -8.10 -8.01 -9.68
C ALA A 32 -7.28 -7.92 -8.40
N GLY A 33 -7.40 -6.78 -7.72
CA GLY A 33 -6.79 -6.54 -6.43
C GLY A 33 -7.51 -5.45 -5.65
N ALA A 34 -7.11 -5.25 -4.40
CA ALA A 34 -7.63 -4.18 -3.55
C ALA A 34 -6.54 -3.61 -2.64
N VAL A 35 -6.46 -2.28 -2.60
CA VAL A 35 -5.76 -1.56 -1.53
C VAL A 35 -6.81 -1.23 -0.48
N THR A 36 -6.85 -1.97 0.62
CA THR A 36 -7.89 -1.84 1.64
C THR A 36 -7.83 -0.48 2.33
N ALA A 37 -9.00 0.11 2.59
CA ALA A 37 -9.11 1.37 3.30
C ALA A 37 -8.72 1.27 4.78
N GLU A 38 -8.76 0.08 5.37
CA GLU A 38 -8.22 -0.20 6.70
C GLU A 38 -7.03 -1.14 6.60
N GLN A 39 -5.89 -0.74 7.19
CA GLN A 39 -4.64 -1.50 7.18
C GLN A 39 -4.08 -1.57 8.61
N THR A 40 -3.87 -2.81 9.09
CA THR A 40 -3.26 -3.03 10.41
C THR A 40 -1.76 -2.84 10.32
N MET A 41 -1.23 -2.02 11.20
CA MET A 41 0.21 -1.73 11.28
C MET A 41 0.97 -2.85 11.97
N GLY A 42 2.12 -3.19 11.44
CA GLY A 42 2.93 -4.30 11.95
C GLY A 42 4.16 -4.55 11.09
N GLN A 43 4.66 -5.79 11.12
CA GLN A 43 5.89 -6.16 10.39
C GLN A 43 5.67 -6.39 8.90
N ASN A 44 4.46 -6.71 8.48
CA ASN A 44 4.13 -6.93 7.08
C ASN A 44 3.52 -5.66 6.47
N ILE A 45 3.94 -5.32 5.26
CA ILE A 45 3.36 -4.20 4.50
C ILE A 45 2.04 -4.68 3.90
N PRO A 46 0.89 -4.10 4.29
CA PRO A 46 -0.40 -4.49 3.72
C PRO A 46 -0.49 -4.13 2.23
N ALA A 47 -1.11 -5.02 1.44
CA ALA A 47 -1.44 -4.78 0.03
C ALA A 47 -0.25 -4.29 -0.84
N ASP A 48 0.94 -4.86 -0.62
CA ASP A 48 2.17 -4.52 -1.36
C ASP A 48 2.16 -5.23 -2.73
N TYR A 49 1.34 -4.72 -3.65
CA TYR A 49 1.19 -5.28 -4.99
C TYR A 49 2.42 -5.04 -5.86
N LYS A 50 2.86 -6.13 -6.50
CA LYS A 50 4.00 -6.13 -7.42
C LYS A 50 3.67 -6.92 -8.67
N TYR A 51 4.21 -6.48 -9.80
CA TYR A 51 4.25 -7.26 -11.03
C TYR A 51 5.70 -7.55 -11.41
N GLY A 52 5.93 -8.67 -12.09
CA GLY A 52 7.28 -9.08 -12.46
C GLY A 52 7.33 -9.67 -13.85
N LYS A 53 8.35 -9.29 -14.61
CA LYS A 53 8.72 -9.93 -15.87
C LYS A 53 9.82 -10.95 -15.64
N MET A 54 9.74 -12.07 -16.35
CA MET A 54 10.85 -13.03 -16.40
C MET A 54 12.05 -12.38 -17.06
N ILE A 55 13.21 -12.48 -16.40
CA ILE A 55 14.48 -11.97 -16.91
C ILE A 55 15.26 -13.09 -17.59
N SER A 56 15.28 -14.27 -16.97
CA SER A 56 16.03 -15.44 -17.46
C SER A 56 15.52 -16.73 -16.87
N LEU A 57 15.81 -17.84 -17.54
CA LEU A 57 15.81 -19.16 -16.93
C LEU A 57 17.12 -19.34 -16.15
N THR A 58 17.06 -20.01 -15.00
CA THR A 58 18.27 -20.44 -14.30
C THR A 58 18.80 -21.75 -14.91
N GLU A 59 20.10 -22.05 -14.71
CA GLU A 59 20.72 -23.31 -15.18
C GLU A 59 20.04 -24.55 -14.58
N GLU A 60 19.41 -24.42 -13.42
CA GLU A 60 18.65 -25.46 -12.72
C GLU A 60 17.18 -25.57 -13.18
N GLY A 61 16.77 -24.84 -14.22
CA GLY A 61 15.40 -24.86 -14.77
C GLY A 61 14.40 -23.99 -13.99
N GLY A 62 14.88 -23.13 -13.09
CA GLY A 62 14.04 -22.14 -12.39
C GLY A 62 13.81 -20.87 -13.21
N TYR A 63 12.87 -20.06 -12.75
CA TYR A 63 12.56 -18.75 -13.37
C TYR A 63 13.06 -17.61 -12.48
N LYS A 64 13.68 -16.60 -13.09
CA LYS A 64 14.08 -15.37 -12.41
C LYS A 64 13.22 -14.22 -12.88
N PHE A 65 12.61 -13.52 -11.92
CA PHE A 65 11.75 -12.34 -12.17
C PHE A 65 12.37 -11.09 -11.59
N LYS A 66 12.17 -9.97 -12.29
CA LYS A 66 12.35 -8.63 -11.73
C LYS A 66 10.98 -8.08 -11.37
N PHE A 67 10.77 -7.82 -10.08
CA PHE A 67 9.53 -7.24 -9.57
C PHE A 67 9.62 -5.72 -9.50
N HIS A 68 8.48 -5.08 -9.77
CA HIS A 68 8.24 -3.65 -9.65
C HIS A 68 7.05 -3.43 -8.74
N ASN A 69 7.13 -2.43 -7.87
CA ASN A 69 5.99 -2.02 -7.05
C ASN A 69 4.93 -1.35 -7.93
N MET A 70 3.66 -1.59 -7.62
CA MET A 70 2.56 -0.97 -8.35
C MET A 70 2.08 0.31 -7.66
N PHE A 71 2.23 0.40 -6.34
CA PHE A 71 1.68 1.47 -5.52
C PHE A 71 2.74 2.12 -4.64
N SER A 72 2.37 3.25 -4.04
CA SER A 72 3.23 4.00 -3.13
C SER A 72 3.17 3.42 -1.73
N LEU A 73 4.32 3.32 -1.06
CA LEU A 73 4.42 3.03 0.35
C LEU A 73 4.52 4.34 1.14
N VAL A 74 3.63 4.53 2.10
CA VAL A 74 3.65 5.66 3.02
C VAL A 74 4.21 5.18 4.34
N ARG A 75 5.32 5.77 4.78
CA ARG A 75 5.85 5.54 6.11
C ARG A 75 5.19 6.51 7.09
N PHE A 76 4.44 5.96 8.03
CA PHE A 76 4.00 6.70 9.21
C PHE A 76 5.12 6.65 10.25
N LYS A 77 5.51 7.81 10.72
CA LYS A 77 6.48 8.00 11.78
C LYS A 77 5.85 8.94 12.81
N ILE A 78 5.50 8.41 13.98
CA ILE A 78 4.71 9.11 14.98
C ILE A 78 5.52 9.12 16.27
N ASP A 79 5.86 10.31 16.71
CA ASP A 79 6.55 10.57 17.97
C ASP A 79 5.60 11.37 18.88
N ALA A 80 5.30 10.81 20.05
CA ALA A 80 4.46 11.44 21.05
C ALA A 80 5.25 11.92 22.27
N THR A 81 6.59 11.82 22.25
CA THR A 81 7.46 12.22 23.35
C THR A 81 7.21 13.67 23.76
N GLU A 82 7.10 13.91 25.05
CA GLU A 82 6.83 15.23 25.66
C GLU A 82 5.49 15.86 25.21
N THR A 83 4.56 15.07 24.71
CA THR A 83 3.20 15.53 24.37
C THR A 83 2.15 14.97 25.32
N GLU A 84 0.92 15.45 25.24
CA GLU A 84 -0.21 14.90 26.00
C GLU A 84 -0.62 13.48 25.56
N PHE A 85 -0.02 12.95 24.50
CA PHE A 85 -0.22 11.59 23.99
C PHE A 85 0.85 10.60 24.49
N ASP A 86 1.90 11.07 25.15
CA ASP A 86 2.95 10.22 25.70
C ASP A 86 2.38 9.21 26.71
N GLY A 87 2.79 7.95 26.59
CA GLY A 87 2.30 6.83 27.39
C GLY A 87 0.88 6.35 27.08
N LYS A 88 0.17 6.97 26.11
CA LYS A 88 -1.16 6.53 25.68
C LYS A 88 -1.08 5.46 24.60
N THR A 89 -2.19 4.74 24.41
CA THR A 89 -2.30 3.78 23.32
C THR A 89 -2.79 4.49 22.05
N LEU A 90 -1.98 4.45 21.00
CA LEU A 90 -2.40 4.85 19.66
C LEU A 90 -3.33 3.76 19.10
N GLU A 91 -4.58 4.12 18.83
CA GLU A 91 -5.56 3.21 18.22
C GLU A 91 -5.48 3.25 16.69
N SER A 92 -5.56 4.44 16.11
CA SER A 92 -5.55 4.61 14.66
C SER A 92 -5.06 5.97 14.21
N VAL A 93 -4.60 6.00 12.95
CA VAL A 93 -4.39 7.23 12.18
C VAL A 93 -5.17 7.12 10.90
N THR A 94 -6.06 8.08 10.64
CA THR A 94 -6.82 8.15 9.39
C THR A 94 -6.26 9.28 8.54
N LEU A 95 -5.84 8.95 7.32
CA LEU A 95 -5.45 9.91 6.29
C LEU A 95 -6.62 10.12 5.33
N THR A 96 -7.04 11.37 5.12
CA THR A 96 -8.01 11.75 4.08
C THR A 96 -7.34 12.72 3.12
N VAL A 97 -7.55 12.54 1.82
CA VAL A 97 -6.89 13.35 0.79
C VAL A 97 -7.90 14.08 -0.08
N THR A 98 -7.64 15.39 -0.31
CA THR A 98 -8.46 16.22 -1.21
C THR A 98 -7.58 17.08 -2.12
N ARG A 99 -8.07 17.35 -3.33
CA ARG A 99 -7.49 18.27 -4.32
C ARG A 99 -8.54 19.32 -4.67
N SER A 100 -8.29 20.58 -4.33
CA SER A 100 -9.24 21.67 -4.55
C SER A 100 -10.65 21.35 -4.00
N GLY A 101 -10.73 20.67 -2.85
CA GLY A 101 -11.96 20.24 -2.21
C GLY A 101 -12.58 18.95 -2.74
N ALA A 102 -12.12 18.41 -3.86
CA ALA A 102 -12.57 17.13 -4.39
C ALA A 102 -11.79 15.95 -3.75
N ALA A 103 -12.46 14.81 -3.57
CA ALA A 103 -11.84 13.58 -3.06
C ALA A 103 -10.77 13.06 -4.02
N VAL A 104 -9.59 12.68 -3.48
CA VAL A 104 -8.52 12.01 -4.23
C VAL A 104 -8.50 10.55 -3.80
N PRO A 105 -8.72 9.58 -4.72
CA PRO A 105 -8.75 8.18 -4.37
C PRO A 105 -7.37 7.71 -3.91
N VAL A 106 -7.27 7.11 -2.73
CA VAL A 106 -6.01 6.61 -2.16
C VAL A 106 -6.07 5.12 -1.84
N THR A 107 -7.27 4.55 -1.77
CA THR A 107 -7.54 3.13 -1.52
C THR A 107 -8.71 2.65 -2.37
N GLY A 108 -8.93 1.35 -2.46
CA GLY A 108 -10.07 0.76 -3.15
C GLY A 108 -9.70 -0.43 -4.03
N ASP A 109 -10.66 -0.84 -4.86
CA ASP A 109 -10.49 -1.94 -5.79
C ASP A 109 -9.82 -1.47 -7.09
N PHE A 110 -9.15 -2.38 -7.76
CA PHE A 110 -8.55 -2.13 -9.07
C PHE A 110 -8.44 -3.42 -9.88
N THR A 111 -8.33 -3.26 -11.20
CA THR A 111 -7.88 -4.34 -12.10
C THR A 111 -6.51 -3.99 -12.64
N PHE A 112 -5.68 -4.99 -12.89
CA PHE A 112 -4.30 -4.74 -13.34
C PHE A 112 -3.79 -5.80 -14.30
N SER A 113 -2.74 -5.42 -15.00
CA SER A 113 -1.97 -6.27 -15.90
C SER A 113 -0.63 -6.63 -15.27
N ALA A 114 -0.36 -7.92 -15.07
CA ALA A 114 0.96 -8.40 -14.65
C ALA A 114 1.99 -8.29 -15.79
N VAL A 115 1.57 -7.99 -17.01
CA VAL A 115 2.43 -7.88 -18.19
C VAL A 115 3.27 -6.60 -18.15
N ASP A 116 2.66 -5.49 -17.75
CA ASP A 116 3.25 -4.15 -17.81
C ASP A 116 2.98 -3.29 -16.58
N GLY A 117 2.20 -3.79 -15.59
CA GLY A 117 1.86 -3.08 -14.36
C GLY A 117 0.82 -1.96 -14.55
N THR A 118 0.19 -1.85 -15.73
CA THR A 118 -0.93 -0.92 -15.89
C THR A 118 -2.11 -1.35 -15.03
N TYR A 119 -2.87 -0.38 -14.53
CA TYR A 119 -4.05 -0.66 -13.70
C TYR A 119 -5.17 0.35 -13.97
N THR A 120 -6.39 -0.08 -13.65
CA THR A 120 -7.59 0.76 -13.69
C THR A 120 -8.28 0.70 -12.33
N LEU A 121 -8.57 1.86 -11.75
CA LEU A 121 -9.27 1.97 -10.47
C LEU A 121 -10.74 1.59 -10.65
N GLY A 122 -11.26 0.82 -9.69
CA GLY A 122 -12.66 0.46 -9.56
C GLY A 122 -13.39 1.34 -8.53
N THR A 123 -14.03 0.73 -7.54
CA THR A 123 -14.62 1.45 -6.41
C THR A 123 -13.51 1.96 -5.50
N THR A 124 -13.45 3.28 -5.27
CA THR A 124 -12.35 3.92 -4.53
C THR A 124 -12.84 4.71 -3.34
N ALA A 125 -11.92 4.95 -2.39
CA ALA A 125 -12.09 5.87 -1.26
C ALA A 125 -10.91 6.84 -1.19
N ASN A 126 -11.17 8.04 -0.66
CA ASN A 126 -10.14 9.05 -0.40
C ASN A 126 -9.57 8.95 1.01
N GLU A 127 -9.76 7.83 1.67
CA GLU A 127 -9.39 7.58 3.05
C GLU A 127 -8.54 6.31 3.18
N LEU A 128 -7.53 6.39 4.04
CA LEU A 128 -6.77 5.28 4.55
C LEU A 128 -6.77 5.34 6.07
N LYS A 129 -7.31 4.33 6.74
CA LYS A 129 -7.22 4.16 8.19
C LYS A 129 -6.15 3.12 8.53
N THR A 130 -5.14 3.55 9.26
CA THR A 130 -4.12 2.65 9.80
C THR A 130 -4.46 2.30 11.25
N VAL A 131 -4.52 1.00 11.58
CA VAL A 131 -4.85 0.49 12.92
C VAL A 131 -3.57 0.08 13.62
N TRP A 132 -3.30 0.65 14.78
CA TRP A 132 -2.04 0.50 15.52
C TRP A 132 -2.19 -0.34 16.78
N ASN A 133 -3.10 0.03 17.68
CA ASN A 133 -3.32 -0.60 18.99
C ASN A 133 -2.00 -0.81 19.75
N GLN A 134 -1.13 0.20 19.72
CA GLN A 134 0.21 0.19 20.32
C GLN A 134 0.37 1.35 21.27
N SER A 135 1.00 1.10 22.43
CA SER A 135 1.36 2.17 23.36
C SER A 135 2.47 3.03 22.77
N PHE A 136 2.38 4.34 22.98
CA PHE A 136 3.49 5.25 22.73
C PHE A 136 4.56 5.01 23.81
N ASP A 137 5.58 4.26 23.43
CA ASP A 137 6.82 4.07 24.18
C ASP A 137 7.96 4.55 23.27
N GLY A 138 8.01 5.86 23.08
CA GLY A 138 8.85 6.52 22.10
C GLY A 138 8.20 6.62 20.71
N GLU A 139 9.01 6.50 19.66
CA GLU A 139 8.57 6.61 18.26
C GLU A 139 7.93 5.33 17.74
N LEU A 140 6.73 5.44 17.20
CA LEU A 140 6.09 4.38 16.42
C LEU A 140 6.33 4.59 14.92
N SER A 141 6.66 3.52 14.20
CA SER A 141 6.88 3.57 12.76
C SER A 141 6.35 2.33 12.06
N SER A 142 5.60 2.54 10.98
CA SER A 142 5.11 1.46 10.12
C SER A 142 4.81 1.97 8.71
N PHE A 143 4.54 1.04 7.79
CA PHE A 143 4.23 1.34 6.40
C PHE A 143 2.79 0.97 6.07
N ALA A 144 2.17 1.77 5.21
CA ALA A 144 0.90 1.51 4.58
C ALA A 144 1.00 1.68 3.07
N THR A 145 0.12 1.03 2.33
CA THR A 145 0.04 1.13 0.87
C THR A 145 -1.09 2.07 0.46
N VAL A 146 -0.82 2.96 -0.48
CA VAL A 146 -1.81 3.84 -1.11
C VAL A 146 -1.63 3.86 -2.63
N PHE A 147 -2.69 4.20 -3.36
CA PHE A 147 -2.56 4.50 -4.78
C PHE A 147 -1.63 5.71 -5.00
N PRO A 148 -0.80 5.73 -6.06
CA PRO A 148 0.09 6.85 -6.37
C PRO A 148 -0.69 8.01 -7.05
N THR A 149 -1.77 8.45 -6.41
CA THR A 149 -2.70 9.46 -6.92
C THR A 149 -2.51 10.82 -6.25
N ILE A 150 -1.81 10.85 -5.12
CA ILE A 150 -1.51 12.08 -4.37
C ILE A 150 -0.47 12.88 -5.14
N LEU A 151 -0.79 14.14 -5.43
CA LEU A 151 0.11 15.06 -6.12
C LEU A 151 0.58 16.17 -5.18
N LYS A 152 1.67 16.81 -5.56
CA LYS A 152 2.13 18.03 -4.91
C LYS A 152 1.01 19.08 -4.91
N GLY A 153 0.72 19.61 -3.74
CA GLY A 153 -0.36 20.60 -3.53
C GLY A 153 -1.66 20.01 -2.96
N ASP A 154 -1.82 18.69 -2.99
CA ASP A 154 -2.98 18.05 -2.37
C ASP A 154 -3.00 18.26 -0.85
N GLN A 155 -4.20 18.38 -0.28
CA GLN A 155 -4.40 18.49 1.16
C GLN A 155 -4.52 17.09 1.76
N MET A 156 -3.67 16.81 2.73
CA MET A 156 -3.67 15.57 3.51
C MET A 156 -4.10 15.88 4.93
N THR A 157 -5.27 15.42 5.33
CA THR A 157 -5.79 15.56 6.70
C THR A 157 -5.56 14.27 7.46
N PHE A 158 -4.95 14.39 8.62
CA PHE A 158 -4.67 13.28 9.53
C PHE A 158 -5.53 13.41 10.78
N ASP A 159 -6.28 12.35 11.07
CA ASP A 159 -6.98 12.15 12.34
C ASP A 159 -6.22 11.09 13.16
N VAL A 160 -5.56 11.53 14.21
CA VAL A 160 -4.85 10.65 15.15
C VAL A 160 -5.74 10.37 16.34
N ARG A 161 -5.97 9.11 16.66
CA ARG A 161 -6.83 8.68 17.77
C ARG A 161 -6.07 7.83 18.77
N THR A 162 -6.23 8.18 20.02
CA THR A 162 -5.90 7.35 21.18
C THR A 162 -7.19 6.94 21.90
N THR A 163 -7.10 6.11 22.91
CA THR A 163 -8.26 5.63 23.71
C THR A 163 -9.15 6.76 24.24
N ASP A 164 -8.58 7.92 24.54
CA ASP A 164 -9.26 9.02 25.21
C ASP A 164 -9.14 10.38 24.50
N LYS A 165 -8.36 10.45 23.41
CA LYS A 165 -8.11 11.72 22.71
C LYS A 165 -8.13 11.58 21.20
N LYS A 166 -8.43 12.70 20.55
CA LYS A 166 -8.33 12.85 19.09
C LYS A 166 -7.59 14.14 18.76
N MET A 167 -6.68 14.07 17.80
CA MET A 167 -6.03 15.22 17.19
C MET A 167 -6.24 15.18 15.67
N THR A 168 -6.59 16.33 15.09
CA THR A 168 -6.74 16.50 13.64
C THR A 168 -5.79 17.59 13.16
N PHE A 169 -5.04 17.34 12.10
CA PHE A 169 -4.23 18.35 11.44
C PHE A 169 -4.18 18.11 9.93
N THR A 170 -3.94 19.18 9.17
CA THR A 170 -3.87 19.14 7.71
C THR A 170 -2.52 19.66 7.25
N VAL A 171 -1.92 18.96 6.30
CA VAL A 171 -0.68 19.36 5.63
C VAL A 171 -0.87 19.34 4.12
N THR A 172 -0.08 20.11 3.41
CA THR A 172 -0.06 20.09 1.95
C THR A 172 1.05 19.17 1.48
N SER A 173 0.76 18.26 0.55
CA SER A 173 1.77 17.40 -0.05
C SER A 173 2.84 18.23 -0.76
N LYS A 174 4.10 17.94 -0.47
CA LYS A 174 5.27 18.62 -1.09
C LYS A 174 5.78 17.91 -2.34
N VAL A 175 5.29 16.69 -2.60
CA VAL A 175 5.74 15.81 -3.67
C VAL A 175 4.56 15.08 -4.32
N ASP A 176 4.78 14.60 -5.54
CA ASP A 176 3.90 13.62 -6.16
C ASP A 176 4.24 12.23 -5.62
N PHE A 177 3.24 11.45 -5.25
CA PHE A 177 3.46 10.07 -4.85
C PHE A 177 3.70 9.20 -6.08
N GLN A 178 4.71 8.36 -6.01
CA GLN A 178 5.10 7.47 -7.10
C GLN A 178 5.17 6.02 -6.60
N PRO A 179 4.94 5.02 -7.45
CA PRO A 179 5.36 3.65 -7.14
C PRO A 179 6.86 3.64 -6.77
N GLU A 180 7.24 2.84 -5.80
CA GLU A 180 8.64 2.73 -5.31
C GLU A 180 9.15 3.93 -4.48
N MET A 181 8.31 4.92 -4.13
CA MET A 181 8.67 5.92 -3.11
C MET A 181 8.60 5.28 -1.71
N TYR A 182 9.66 5.50 -0.92
CA TYR A 182 9.78 5.10 0.49
C TYR A 182 9.84 6.31 1.41
#